data_93f004f0d86e98c5df883746eb3034c6
#
_entry.id   93f004f0d86e98c5df883746eb3034c6
#
_cell.length_a   1.000
_cell.length_b   1.000
_cell.length_c   1.000
_cell.angle_alpha   90.00
_cell.angle_beta   90.00
_cell.angle_gamma   90.00
#
_symmetry.space_group_name_H-M   'P 1'
#
loop_
_entity.id
_entity.type
_entity.pdbx_description
1 polymer ?
#
loop_
_entity_poly.entity_id
_entity_poly.type
_entity_poly.pdbx_seq_one_letter_code
_entity_poly.pdbx_strand_id
1 'polypeptide(L)'
;MLKEITREEALSVIKEYLYQEFCDKIKSLSVVKDKVKRDYDNFLDFQKYENYTEDEAKELNDLSLNKMYNSINFIKEQKEKLKTDLSLKQCFRKYYFGLAPQRCCFCGQLLEKIETANGEDYNISTIEHIFPKDKFPQYALCIDNWAPCCSECNSSIKGDSFFESNPRKEFYDALVQLGISDSFGKEPLQIWKNISFDFSKINGEILIKGKPEGPTNKKSFQLLGFYGLNNRYKAIQRSFYSNLFNLLKCHNIGSPEAMESFLEGCQNTNMQEMVSDFSFNNYPELWHEFIDYVLYDYNNLTALWEEIKEYNKLR
;
A
#
# COMPACT_ATOMS: atom_id res chain seq x y z
N MET A 1 -2.48 24.38 28.53
CA MET A 1 -2.38 23.33 27.51
C MET A 1 -1.76 23.95 26.28
N LEU A 2 -0.61 23.46 25.81
CA LEU A 2 -0.05 23.85 24.51
C LEU A 2 -1.02 23.33 23.45
N LYS A 3 -1.48 24.20 22.54
CA LYS A 3 -2.34 23.81 21.42
C LYS A 3 -1.62 22.72 20.61
N GLU A 4 -2.21 21.55 20.48
CA GLU A 4 -1.71 20.51 19.59
C GLU A 4 -1.70 21.01 18.15
N ILE A 5 -0.66 20.66 17.39
CA ILE A 5 -0.61 21.00 15.96
C ILE A 5 -1.65 20.16 15.21
N THR A 6 -2.42 20.80 14.35
CA THR A 6 -3.36 20.06 13.50
C THR A 6 -2.62 19.28 12.42
N ARG A 7 -3.29 18.30 11.85
CA ARG A 7 -2.76 17.51 10.75
C ARG A 7 -2.42 18.37 9.53
N GLU A 8 -3.31 19.30 9.17
CA GLU A 8 -3.14 20.21 8.05
C GLU A 8 -1.94 21.14 8.25
N GLU A 9 -1.78 21.68 9.46
CA GLU A 9 -0.62 22.49 9.83
C GLU A 9 0.68 21.66 9.70
N ALA A 10 0.68 20.42 10.21
CA ALA A 10 1.84 19.54 10.13
C ALA A 10 2.22 19.19 8.69
N LEU A 11 1.22 18.82 7.87
CA LEU A 11 1.45 18.53 6.46
C LEU A 11 1.94 19.73 5.66
N SER A 12 1.45 20.93 5.99
CA SER A 12 1.93 22.18 5.38
C SER A 12 3.42 22.39 5.68
N VAL A 13 3.84 22.23 6.94
CA VAL A 13 5.26 22.32 7.33
C VAL A 13 6.12 21.29 6.61
N ILE A 14 5.64 20.05 6.50
CA ILE A 14 6.37 18.99 5.81
C ILE A 14 6.52 19.30 4.32
N LYS A 15 5.41 19.68 3.66
CA LYS A 15 5.41 20.01 2.22
C LYS A 15 6.32 21.19 1.91
N GLU A 16 6.23 22.26 2.70
CA GLU A 16 7.06 23.47 2.54
C GLU A 16 8.55 23.12 2.70
N TYR A 17 8.90 22.35 3.71
CA TYR A 17 10.29 21.94 3.94
C TYR A 17 10.84 21.10 2.77
N LEU A 18 10.11 20.08 2.34
CA LEU A 18 10.51 19.23 1.21
C LEU A 18 10.63 20.02 -0.09
N TYR A 19 9.71 20.93 -0.33
CA TYR A 19 9.74 21.80 -1.50
C TYR A 19 10.95 22.74 -1.48
N GLN A 20 11.27 23.32 -0.33
CA GLN A 20 12.46 24.18 -0.19
C GLN A 20 13.75 23.39 -0.45
N GLU A 21 13.88 22.21 0.13
CA GLU A 21 15.01 21.31 -0.10
C GLU A 21 15.15 20.91 -1.57
N PHE A 22 14.03 20.63 -2.24
CA PHE A 22 14.00 20.39 -3.67
C PHE A 22 14.46 21.61 -4.47
N CYS A 23 13.89 22.79 -4.19
CA CYS A 23 14.25 24.04 -4.88
C CYS A 23 15.74 24.40 -4.70
N ASP A 24 16.28 24.21 -3.49
CA ASP A 24 17.69 24.45 -3.22
C ASP A 24 18.58 23.51 -4.00
N LYS A 25 18.18 22.25 -4.12
CA LYS A 25 18.95 21.26 -4.86
C LYS A 25 18.98 21.53 -6.37
N ILE A 26 17.85 21.90 -6.96
CA ILE A 26 17.76 22.17 -8.40
C ILE A 26 18.42 23.50 -8.84
N LYS A 27 18.84 24.36 -7.89
CA LYS A 27 19.54 25.61 -8.23
C LYS A 27 20.82 25.38 -9.02
N SER A 28 21.46 24.22 -8.87
CA SER A 28 22.68 23.85 -9.60
C SER A 28 22.42 23.38 -11.03
N LEU A 29 21.14 23.13 -11.43
CA LEU A 29 20.79 22.81 -12.81
C LEU A 29 20.89 24.04 -13.71
N SER A 30 21.42 23.85 -14.92
CA SER A 30 21.60 24.93 -15.89
C SER A 30 20.54 24.91 -17.00
N VAL A 31 20.28 23.76 -17.58
CA VAL A 31 19.43 23.62 -18.77
C VAL A 31 17.99 23.21 -18.40
N VAL A 32 17.88 22.23 -17.51
CA VAL A 32 16.60 21.54 -17.24
C VAL A 32 15.84 22.08 -16.03
N LYS A 33 16.38 23.05 -15.32
CA LYS A 33 15.87 23.57 -14.04
C LYS A 33 14.38 23.93 -14.06
N ASP A 34 13.98 24.78 -15.03
CA ASP A 34 12.60 25.29 -15.07
C ASP A 34 11.61 24.18 -15.48
N LYS A 35 12.06 23.25 -16.31
CA LYS A 35 11.29 22.07 -16.69
C LYS A 35 11.05 21.14 -15.51
N VAL A 36 12.11 20.82 -14.77
CA VAL A 36 12.06 19.99 -13.57
C VAL A 36 11.16 20.61 -12.50
N LYS A 37 11.26 21.95 -12.32
CA LYS A 37 10.42 22.65 -11.38
C LYS A 37 8.95 22.62 -11.80
N ARG A 38 8.63 22.89 -13.07
CA ARG A 38 7.25 22.80 -13.59
C ARG A 38 6.69 21.38 -13.46
N ASP A 39 7.48 20.36 -13.73
CA ASP A 39 7.07 18.97 -13.63
C ASP A 39 6.77 18.57 -12.17
N TYR A 40 7.58 19.03 -11.23
CA TYR A 40 7.32 18.87 -9.79
C TYR A 40 6.03 19.59 -9.36
N ASP A 41 5.89 20.88 -9.71
CA ASP A 41 4.75 21.72 -9.34
C ASP A 41 3.42 21.19 -9.92
N ASN A 42 3.49 20.51 -11.06
CA ASN A 42 2.34 19.91 -11.74
C ASN A 42 2.28 18.38 -11.59
N PHE A 43 2.80 17.81 -10.52
CA PHE A 43 2.82 16.35 -10.32
C PHE A 43 1.45 15.70 -10.51
N LEU A 44 0.38 16.33 -10.02
CA LEU A 44 -0.99 15.82 -10.13
C LEU A 44 -1.66 16.13 -11.48
N ASP A 45 -1.08 16.97 -12.32
CA ASP A 45 -1.59 17.30 -13.66
C ASP A 45 -0.88 16.47 -14.72
N PHE A 46 -1.42 15.28 -14.99
CA PHE A 46 -0.83 14.33 -15.93
C PHE A 46 -0.78 14.82 -17.38
N GLN A 47 -1.49 15.89 -17.73
CA GLN A 47 -1.49 16.46 -19.07
C GLN A 47 -0.29 17.42 -19.31
N LYS A 48 0.30 17.92 -18.23
CA LYS A 48 1.42 18.88 -18.29
C LYS A 48 2.80 18.23 -18.26
N TYR A 49 2.86 16.92 -18.38
CA TYR A 49 4.14 16.21 -18.41
C TYR A 49 4.87 16.40 -19.74
N GLU A 50 6.12 16.79 -19.66
CA GLU A 50 7.03 16.87 -20.80
C GLU A 50 8.11 15.76 -20.69
N ASN A 51 8.36 15.04 -21.78
CA ASN A 51 9.43 14.06 -21.82
C ASN A 51 10.81 14.75 -21.70
N TYR A 52 11.72 14.16 -20.95
CA TYR A 52 13.11 14.58 -20.86
C TYR A 52 13.91 14.00 -22.01
N THR A 53 14.81 14.78 -22.59
CA THR A 53 15.86 14.28 -23.50
C THR A 53 16.90 13.49 -22.70
N GLU A 54 17.78 12.73 -23.38
CA GLU A 54 18.85 11.97 -22.72
C GLU A 54 19.77 12.88 -21.90
N ASP A 55 20.15 14.05 -22.44
CA ASP A 55 21.00 15.00 -21.75
C ASP A 55 20.32 15.62 -20.52
N GLU A 56 19.04 16.00 -20.64
CA GLU A 56 18.25 16.51 -19.53
C GLU A 56 18.08 15.44 -18.42
N ALA A 57 17.82 14.19 -18.79
CA ALA A 57 17.70 13.09 -17.85
C ALA A 57 19.02 12.81 -17.15
N LYS A 58 20.15 12.91 -17.86
CA LYS A 58 21.48 12.78 -17.27
C LYS A 58 21.77 13.90 -16.26
N GLU A 59 21.55 15.16 -16.65
CA GLU A 59 21.72 16.32 -15.74
C GLU A 59 20.85 16.15 -14.47
N LEU A 60 19.62 15.67 -14.62
CA LEU A 60 18.71 15.42 -13.49
C LEU A 60 19.20 14.28 -12.58
N ASN A 61 19.71 13.21 -13.17
CA ASN A 61 20.23 12.06 -12.40
C ASN A 61 21.51 12.42 -11.62
N ASP A 62 22.35 13.30 -12.16
CA ASP A 62 23.57 13.77 -11.51
C ASP A 62 23.29 14.55 -10.22
N LEU A 63 22.08 15.12 -10.06
CA LEU A 63 21.64 15.77 -8.82
C LEU A 63 21.49 14.81 -7.64
N SER A 64 21.33 13.52 -7.89
CA SER A 64 21.17 12.50 -6.85
C SER A 64 20.02 12.79 -5.86
N LEU A 65 18.89 13.33 -6.33
CA LEU A 65 17.69 13.59 -5.50
C LEU A 65 17.17 12.31 -4.81
N ASN A 66 17.31 11.16 -5.48
CA ASN A 66 16.99 9.84 -4.90
C ASN A 66 17.87 9.53 -3.67
N LYS A 67 19.14 9.91 -3.68
CA LYS A 67 20.04 9.76 -2.51
C LYS A 67 19.68 10.74 -1.41
N MET A 68 19.32 11.98 -1.78
CA MET A 68 18.89 13.00 -0.84
C MET A 68 17.67 12.53 -0.05
N TYR A 69 16.67 11.90 -0.67
CA TYR A 69 15.52 11.32 0.02
C TYR A 69 15.92 10.38 1.18
N ASN A 70 17.01 9.63 1.02
CA ASN A 70 17.46 8.69 2.05
C ASN A 70 18.11 9.37 3.26
N SER A 71 18.73 10.53 3.06
CA SER A 71 19.47 11.30 4.08
C SER A 71 18.70 12.48 4.65
N ILE A 72 17.60 12.92 4.00
CA ILE A 72 16.83 14.08 4.44
C ILE A 72 16.18 13.84 5.81
N ASN A 73 16.30 14.82 6.68
CA ASN A 73 15.68 14.80 7.99
C ASN A 73 15.36 16.23 8.44
N PHE A 74 14.43 16.39 9.37
CA PHE A 74 14.12 17.69 9.94
C PHE A 74 15.33 18.29 10.66
N ILE A 75 15.55 19.58 10.41
CA ILE A 75 16.39 20.41 11.26
C ILE A 75 15.60 20.85 12.50
N LYS A 76 16.30 21.46 13.46
CA LYS A 76 15.73 21.87 14.74
C LYS A 76 14.50 22.76 14.60
N GLU A 77 14.52 23.72 13.66
CA GLU A 77 13.42 24.64 13.40
C GLU A 77 12.09 23.92 13.03
N GLN A 78 12.15 22.90 12.16
CA GLN A 78 10.97 22.13 11.77
C GLN A 78 10.44 21.29 12.93
N LYS A 79 11.31 20.70 13.74
CA LYS A 79 10.93 19.97 14.95
C LYS A 79 10.22 20.87 15.97
N GLU A 80 10.72 22.10 16.16
CA GLU A 80 10.09 23.08 17.02
C GLU A 80 8.70 23.50 16.49
N LYS A 81 8.56 23.75 15.18
CA LYS A 81 7.26 24.05 14.54
C LYS A 81 6.27 22.89 14.72
N LEU A 82 6.73 21.67 14.54
CA LEU A 82 5.92 20.44 14.66
C LEU A 82 5.73 19.98 16.11
N LYS A 83 6.46 20.58 17.07
CA LYS A 83 6.45 20.19 18.49
C LYS A 83 6.66 18.69 18.69
N THR A 84 7.60 18.10 17.98
CA THR A 84 7.86 16.67 17.97
C THR A 84 9.35 16.36 17.83
N ASP A 85 9.76 15.21 18.38
CA ASP A 85 11.08 14.64 18.18
C ASP A 85 11.15 13.63 17.02
N LEU A 86 10.00 13.35 16.41
CA LEU A 86 9.92 12.43 15.28
C LEU A 86 10.78 12.89 14.09
N SER A 87 11.32 11.94 13.37
CA SER A 87 11.98 12.20 12.07
C SER A 87 10.97 12.64 11.01
N LEU A 88 11.44 13.22 9.92
CA LEU A 88 10.60 13.58 8.77
C LEU A 88 9.69 12.42 8.33
N LYS A 89 10.25 11.22 8.16
CA LYS A 89 9.52 10.05 7.70
C LYS A 89 8.49 9.56 8.72
N GLN A 90 8.78 9.67 10.01
CA GLN A 90 7.83 9.35 11.08
C GLN A 90 6.70 10.37 11.15
N CYS A 91 7.00 11.67 11.05
CA CYS A 91 5.98 12.71 10.96
C CYS A 91 5.08 12.51 9.75
N PHE A 92 5.65 12.19 8.58
CA PHE A 92 4.85 11.90 7.39
C PHE A 92 3.91 10.71 7.64
N ARG A 93 4.40 9.61 8.20
CA ARG A 93 3.58 8.45 8.56
C ARG A 93 2.47 8.79 9.56
N LYS A 94 2.77 9.64 10.56
CA LYS A 94 1.80 10.09 11.55
C LYS A 94 0.69 10.95 10.92
N TYR A 95 1.06 11.95 10.15
CA TYR A 95 0.12 12.99 9.70
C TYR A 95 -0.47 12.73 8.32
N TYR A 96 0.26 12.15 7.38
CA TYR A 96 -0.25 11.88 6.03
C TYR A 96 -0.96 10.55 5.94
N PHE A 97 -0.39 9.50 6.54
CA PHE A 97 -1.00 8.18 6.55
C PHE A 97 -1.98 7.96 7.71
N GLY A 98 -2.07 8.87 8.68
CA GLY A 98 -2.83 8.71 9.92
C GLY A 98 -4.36 8.80 9.81
N LEU A 99 -4.94 8.82 8.61
CA LEU A 99 -6.36 9.15 8.40
C LEU A 99 -7.36 8.01 8.57
N ALA A 100 -6.93 6.78 8.60
CA ALA A 100 -7.82 5.60 8.71
C ALA A 100 -7.00 4.39 9.17
N PRO A 101 -7.60 3.22 9.43
CA PRO A 101 -6.83 2.01 9.60
C PRO A 101 -5.89 1.88 8.41
N GLN A 102 -4.61 1.97 8.71
CA GLN A 102 -3.60 2.20 7.68
C GLN A 102 -3.32 0.89 7.01
N ARG A 103 -3.49 0.88 5.72
CA ARG A 103 -3.33 -0.30 4.89
C ARG A 103 -2.26 -0.07 3.83
N CYS A 104 -1.59 -1.13 3.44
CA CYS A 104 -0.74 -1.11 2.26
C CYS A 104 -1.57 -0.67 1.05
N CYS A 105 -1.13 0.39 0.37
CA CYS A 105 -1.84 0.97 -0.77
C CYS A 105 -2.10 -0.03 -1.91
N PHE A 106 -1.30 -1.09 -2.00
CA PHE A 106 -1.41 -2.11 -3.04
C PHE A 106 -2.24 -3.32 -2.63
N CYS A 107 -1.85 -4.03 -1.56
CA CYS A 107 -2.47 -5.31 -1.20
C CYS A 107 -3.53 -5.21 -0.10
N GLY A 108 -3.73 -4.05 0.52
CA GLY A 108 -4.71 -3.86 1.57
C GLY A 108 -4.33 -4.38 2.96
N GLN A 109 -3.13 -4.96 3.12
CA GLN A 109 -2.67 -5.41 4.43
C GLN A 109 -2.73 -4.28 5.45
N LEU A 110 -3.29 -4.53 6.63
CA LEU A 110 -3.19 -3.61 7.76
C LEU A 110 -1.73 -3.39 8.13
N LEU A 111 -1.41 -2.13 8.40
CA LEU A 111 -0.09 -1.69 8.79
C LEU A 111 -0.13 -1.34 10.29
N GLU A 112 0.76 -1.93 11.06
CA GLU A 112 0.80 -1.74 12.50
C GLU A 112 1.19 -0.32 12.88
N LYS A 113 0.72 0.12 14.03
CA LYS A 113 1.19 1.33 14.70
C LYS A 113 2.17 0.94 15.78
N ILE A 114 3.17 1.79 15.99
CA ILE A 114 4.06 1.71 17.13
C ILE A 114 4.06 3.04 17.88
N GLU A 115 4.19 2.96 19.18
CA GLU A 115 4.34 4.10 20.07
C GLU A 115 5.82 4.28 20.42
N THR A 116 6.30 5.51 20.34
CA THR A 116 7.64 5.84 20.81
C THR A 116 7.69 5.91 22.33
N ALA A 117 8.91 5.90 22.89
CA ALA A 117 9.11 6.09 24.33
C ALA A 117 8.50 7.42 24.88
N ASN A 118 8.24 8.40 24.03
CA ASN A 118 7.65 9.69 24.38
C ASN A 118 6.12 9.72 24.21
N GLY A 119 5.47 8.59 23.94
CA GLY A 119 4.02 8.50 23.76
C GLY A 119 3.51 8.97 22.38
N GLU A 120 4.40 9.18 21.41
CA GLU A 120 3.99 9.51 20.04
C GLU A 120 3.82 8.26 19.19
N ASP A 121 2.67 8.08 18.58
CA ASP A 121 2.39 6.97 17.69
C ASP A 121 2.62 7.32 16.21
N TYR A 122 3.11 6.37 15.44
CA TYR A 122 3.19 6.44 14.00
C TYR A 122 3.14 5.03 13.39
N ASN A 123 2.79 4.98 12.13
CA ASN A 123 2.68 3.73 11.40
C ASN A 123 4.05 3.20 10.95
N ILE A 124 4.27 1.87 11.03
CA ILE A 124 5.52 1.22 10.61
C ILE A 124 5.60 0.95 9.10
N SER A 125 4.65 1.45 8.31
CA SER A 125 4.69 1.31 6.86
C SER A 125 6.02 1.77 6.28
N THR A 126 6.41 1.15 5.18
CA THR A 126 7.40 1.74 4.30
C THR A 126 6.76 2.87 3.48
N ILE A 127 7.57 3.84 3.07
CA ILE A 127 7.13 4.87 2.13
C ILE A 127 7.54 4.41 0.74
N GLU A 128 6.54 4.14 -0.08
CA GLU A 128 6.71 3.76 -1.47
C GLU A 128 6.64 4.99 -2.37
N HIS A 129 7.51 5.08 -3.36
CA HIS A 129 7.44 6.08 -4.42
C HIS A 129 6.60 5.50 -5.57
N ILE A 130 5.41 6.05 -5.78
CA ILE A 130 4.50 5.64 -6.85
C ILE A 130 5.25 5.67 -8.18
N PHE A 131 5.86 6.80 -8.53
CA PHE A 131 6.86 6.92 -9.59
C PHE A 131 8.24 6.64 -8.99
N PRO A 132 8.92 5.54 -9.36
CA PRO A 132 10.19 5.15 -8.75
C PRO A 132 11.22 6.27 -8.80
N LYS A 133 11.77 6.62 -7.64
CA LYS A 133 12.71 7.75 -7.50
C LYS A 133 14.01 7.62 -8.31
N ASP A 134 14.37 6.39 -8.69
CA ASP A 134 15.56 6.14 -9.51
C ASP A 134 15.31 6.38 -11.00
N LYS A 135 14.04 6.25 -11.46
CA LYS A 135 13.62 6.60 -12.83
C LYS A 135 13.05 8.01 -12.93
N PHE A 136 12.49 8.52 -11.84
CA PHE A 136 11.84 9.83 -11.74
C PHE A 136 12.39 10.62 -10.55
N PRO A 137 13.70 10.97 -10.56
CA PRO A 137 14.33 11.61 -9.41
C PRO A 137 13.70 12.96 -9.04
N GLN A 138 13.09 13.67 -9.98
CA GLN A 138 12.36 14.93 -9.74
C GLN A 138 11.20 14.77 -8.76
N TYR A 139 10.65 13.54 -8.60
CA TYR A 139 9.55 13.27 -7.69
C TYR A 139 10.00 12.63 -6.37
N ALA A 140 11.31 12.48 -6.16
CA ALA A 140 11.82 11.82 -4.96
C ALA A 140 11.39 12.52 -3.65
N LEU A 141 11.26 13.86 -3.66
CA LEU A 141 10.82 14.68 -2.53
C LEU A 141 9.37 15.17 -2.68
N CYS A 142 8.64 14.73 -3.71
CA CYS A 142 7.25 15.08 -3.89
C CYS A 142 6.36 14.19 -2.99
N ILE A 143 5.72 14.81 -1.99
CA ILE A 143 4.89 14.09 -1.02
C ILE A 143 3.70 13.37 -1.68
N ASP A 144 3.17 13.93 -2.76
CA ASP A 144 2.04 13.34 -3.48
C ASP A 144 2.45 12.09 -4.29
N ASN A 145 3.77 11.86 -4.41
CA ASN A 145 4.38 10.64 -4.96
C ASN A 145 4.59 9.55 -3.90
N TRP A 146 4.26 9.79 -2.63
CA TRP A 146 4.52 8.85 -1.56
C TRP A 146 3.25 8.12 -1.13
N ALA A 147 3.35 6.81 -0.95
CA ALA A 147 2.23 5.97 -0.53
C ALA A 147 2.62 5.02 0.60
N PRO A 148 1.68 4.69 1.53
CA PRO A 148 1.94 3.70 2.58
C PRO A 148 2.00 2.31 1.96
N CYS A 149 3.03 1.55 2.28
CA CYS A 149 3.24 0.24 1.70
C CYS A 149 3.80 -0.73 2.74
N CYS A 150 3.40 -2.00 2.68
CA CYS A 150 4.10 -3.04 3.44
C CYS A 150 5.47 -3.34 2.81
N SER A 151 6.37 -3.90 3.62
CA SER A 151 7.74 -4.21 3.18
C SER A 151 7.77 -5.14 1.97
N GLU A 152 6.86 -6.12 1.93
CA GLU A 152 6.78 -7.10 0.85
C GLU A 152 6.37 -6.48 -0.49
N CYS A 153 5.35 -5.62 -0.47
CA CYS A 153 4.95 -4.93 -1.70
C CYS A 153 6.01 -3.94 -2.17
N ASN A 154 6.65 -3.23 -1.25
CA ASN A 154 7.68 -2.25 -1.58
C ASN A 154 8.95 -2.92 -2.13
N SER A 155 9.54 -3.84 -1.38
CA SER A 155 10.88 -4.35 -1.71
C SER A 155 10.88 -5.60 -2.58
N SER A 156 9.87 -6.49 -2.42
CA SER A 156 9.92 -7.81 -3.06
C SER A 156 9.07 -7.91 -4.32
N ILE A 157 8.04 -7.07 -4.46
CA ILE A 157 7.08 -7.18 -5.55
C ILE A 157 7.29 -6.08 -6.60
N LYS A 158 7.35 -4.82 -6.18
CA LYS A 158 7.50 -3.71 -7.11
C LYS A 158 8.94 -3.53 -7.60
N GLY A 159 9.90 -3.46 -6.69
CA GLY A 159 11.27 -3.08 -7.05
C GLY A 159 11.28 -1.77 -7.87
N ASP A 160 12.09 -1.72 -8.93
CA ASP A 160 12.23 -0.55 -9.81
C ASP A 160 11.34 -0.60 -11.06
N SER A 161 10.42 -1.57 -11.12
CA SER A 161 9.55 -1.72 -12.29
C SER A 161 8.50 -0.62 -12.37
N PHE A 162 8.21 -0.11 -13.57
CA PHE A 162 7.18 0.89 -13.86
C PHE A 162 6.87 0.92 -15.37
N PHE A 163 5.78 1.61 -15.77
CA PHE A 163 5.43 1.78 -17.17
C PHE A 163 6.59 2.43 -17.97
N GLU A 164 6.80 1.98 -19.20
CA GLU A 164 8.02 2.36 -19.96
C GLU A 164 7.76 3.38 -21.06
N SER A 165 6.65 3.26 -21.79
CA SER A 165 6.45 4.04 -23.01
C SER A 165 5.94 5.48 -22.77
N ASN A 166 4.95 5.63 -21.89
CA ASN A 166 4.42 6.92 -21.42
C ASN A 166 3.95 6.79 -19.98
N PRO A 167 4.88 6.75 -19.03
CA PRO A 167 4.59 6.30 -17.66
C PRO A 167 3.52 7.13 -16.97
N ARG A 168 3.47 8.44 -17.19
CA ARG A 168 2.47 9.28 -16.52
C ARG A 168 1.07 9.07 -17.10
N LYS A 169 0.96 9.05 -18.42
CA LYS A 169 -0.32 8.82 -19.10
C LYS A 169 -0.86 7.41 -18.77
N GLU A 170 -0.02 6.40 -18.88
CA GLU A 170 -0.42 5.01 -18.60
C GLU A 170 -0.83 4.80 -17.16
N PHE A 171 -0.13 5.43 -16.22
CA PHE A 171 -0.50 5.41 -14.81
C PHE A 171 -1.85 6.10 -14.58
N TYR A 172 -2.06 7.31 -15.15
CA TYR A 172 -3.34 8.01 -15.05
C TYR A 172 -4.49 7.22 -15.67
N ASP A 173 -4.29 6.67 -16.86
CA ASP A 173 -5.28 5.81 -17.51
C ASP A 173 -5.65 4.61 -16.62
N ALA A 174 -4.69 4.02 -15.90
CA ALA A 174 -4.94 2.95 -14.95
C ALA A 174 -5.75 3.44 -13.73
N LEU A 175 -5.47 4.63 -13.18
CA LEU A 175 -6.26 5.22 -12.09
C LEU A 175 -7.71 5.49 -12.52
N VAL A 176 -7.91 6.00 -13.74
CA VAL A 176 -9.26 6.21 -14.30
C VAL A 176 -10.02 4.88 -14.38
N GLN A 177 -9.35 3.83 -14.86
CA GLN A 177 -9.95 2.50 -14.99
C GLN A 177 -10.32 1.86 -13.66
N LEU A 178 -9.55 2.17 -12.61
CA LEU A 178 -9.82 1.73 -11.25
C LEU A 178 -10.82 2.64 -10.52
N GLY A 179 -11.29 3.73 -11.14
CA GLY A 179 -12.21 4.67 -10.50
C GLY A 179 -11.60 5.51 -9.37
N ILE A 180 -10.27 5.63 -9.31
CA ILE A 180 -9.55 6.34 -8.23
C ILE A 180 -8.84 7.62 -8.70
N SER A 181 -9.00 8.01 -9.97
CA SER A 181 -8.35 9.21 -10.51
C SER A 181 -8.72 10.49 -9.76
N ASP A 182 -9.97 10.62 -9.32
CA ASP A 182 -10.49 11.83 -8.66
C ASP A 182 -10.03 11.98 -7.20
N SER A 183 -9.68 10.86 -6.55
CA SER A 183 -9.15 10.85 -5.18
C SER A 183 -7.63 10.95 -5.12
N PHE A 184 -6.95 10.69 -6.24
CA PHE A 184 -5.48 10.73 -6.29
C PHE A 184 -4.93 12.13 -5.95
N GLY A 185 -4.01 12.18 -5.00
CA GLY A 185 -3.42 13.41 -4.47
C GLY A 185 -4.26 14.11 -3.39
N LYS A 186 -5.53 13.79 -3.23
CA LYS A 186 -6.39 14.28 -2.12
C LYS A 186 -6.31 13.35 -0.92
N GLU A 187 -6.19 12.05 -1.18
CA GLU A 187 -6.04 10.99 -0.21
C GLU A 187 -4.84 10.10 -0.56
N PRO A 188 -4.28 9.37 0.41
CA PRO A 188 -3.27 8.36 0.13
C PRO A 188 -3.79 7.33 -0.88
N LEU A 189 -2.95 6.95 -1.84
CA LEU A 189 -3.29 5.96 -2.85
C LEU A 189 -3.77 4.65 -2.20
N GLN A 190 -4.90 4.11 -2.66
CA GLN A 190 -5.52 2.90 -2.12
C GLN A 190 -6.04 2.01 -3.25
N ILE A 191 -5.13 1.38 -4.00
CA ILE A 191 -5.47 0.48 -5.12
C ILE A 191 -6.33 -0.70 -4.65
N TRP A 192 -6.04 -1.23 -3.46
CA TRP A 192 -6.72 -2.39 -2.90
C TRP A 192 -8.24 -2.23 -2.75
N LYS A 193 -8.75 -1.02 -2.57
CA LYS A 193 -10.21 -0.76 -2.46
C LYS A 193 -10.98 -1.08 -3.74
N ASN A 194 -10.28 -1.14 -4.86
CA ASN A 194 -10.86 -1.41 -6.18
C ASN A 194 -10.47 -2.81 -6.68
N ILE A 195 -10.14 -3.70 -5.76
CA ILE A 195 -9.83 -5.10 -6.03
C ILE A 195 -10.90 -5.94 -5.37
N SER A 196 -11.69 -6.67 -6.17
CA SER A 196 -12.51 -7.78 -5.71
C SER A 196 -11.72 -9.08 -5.77
N PHE A 197 -12.15 -10.06 -5.01
CA PHE A 197 -11.50 -11.37 -5.01
C PHE A 197 -12.34 -12.36 -5.82
N ASP A 198 -11.65 -13.15 -6.60
CA ASP A 198 -12.24 -14.27 -7.34
C ASP A 198 -11.76 -15.57 -6.72
N PHE A 199 -12.68 -16.38 -6.26
CA PHE A 199 -12.39 -17.67 -5.67
C PHE A 199 -12.78 -18.75 -6.69
N SER A 200 -11.86 -19.65 -6.97
CA SER A 200 -12.09 -20.74 -7.89
C SER A 200 -11.52 -22.05 -7.35
N LYS A 201 -12.22 -23.15 -7.61
CA LYS A 201 -11.76 -24.48 -7.24
C LYS A 201 -11.09 -25.14 -8.44
N ILE A 202 -9.79 -25.39 -8.36
CA ILE A 202 -9.02 -26.06 -9.40
C ILE A 202 -8.32 -27.26 -8.76
N ASN A 203 -8.59 -28.47 -9.29
CA ASN A 203 -8.01 -29.72 -8.79
C ASN A 203 -8.23 -29.98 -7.28
N GLY A 204 -9.36 -29.48 -6.73
CA GLY A 204 -9.67 -29.62 -5.32
C GLY A 204 -9.20 -28.46 -4.45
N GLU A 205 -8.28 -27.62 -4.93
CA GLU A 205 -7.76 -26.48 -4.20
C GLU A 205 -8.58 -25.21 -4.48
N ILE A 206 -8.87 -24.43 -3.44
CA ILE A 206 -9.47 -23.09 -3.58
C ILE A 206 -8.36 -22.10 -3.88
N LEU A 207 -8.46 -21.43 -5.01
CA LEU A 207 -7.51 -20.39 -5.41
C LEU A 207 -8.10 -19.02 -5.22
N ILE A 208 -7.30 -18.11 -4.64
CA ILE A 208 -7.64 -16.70 -4.45
C ILE A 208 -6.94 -15.88 -5.54
N LYS A 209 -7.71 -15.10 -6.28
CA LYS A 209 -7.19 -14.14 -7.26
C LYS A 209 -7.79 -12.77 -7.01
N GLY A 210 -6.95 -11.76 -6.86
CA GLY A 210 -7.40 -10.38 -6.94
C GLY A 210 -7.71 -10.01 -8.39
N LYS A 211 -8.83 -9.34 -8.60
CA LYS A 211 -9.21 -8.74 -9.89
C LYS A 211 -9.68 -7.30 -9.68
N PRO A 212 -9.44 -6.38 -10.63
CA PRO A 212 -10.00 -5.05 -10.57
C PRO A 212 -11.52 -5.11 -10.58
N GLU A 213 -12.17 -4.29 -9.76
CA GLU A 213 -13.59 -4.02 -9.90
C GLU A 213 -13.85 -3.23 -11.19
N GLY A 214 -14.90 -3.63 -11.94
CA GLY A 214 -15.27 -2.98 -13.19
C GLY A 214 -14.73 -3.65 -14.44
N PRO A 215 -14.88 -3.01 -15.62
CA PRO A 215 -14.48 -3.62 -16.89
C PRO A 215 -12.97 -3.88 -16.90
N THR A 216 -12.61 -5.16 -16.88
CA THR A 216 -11.24 -5.62 -16.93
C THR A 216 -10.60 -5.21 -18.24
N ASN A 217 -9.75 -4.20 -18.20
CA ASN A 217 -8.90 -3.94 -19.33
C ASN A 217 -7.44 -4.30 -19.01
N LYS A 218 -6.66 -4.38 -20.09
CA LYS A 218 -5.25 -4.79 -20.04
C LYS A 218 -4.40 -3.95 -19.07
N LYS A 219 -4.72 -2.67 -18.88
CA LYS A 219 -3.91 -1.74 -18.06
C LYS A 219 -4.13 -1.90 -16.57
N SER A 220 -5.38 -2.08 -16.13
CA SER A 220 -5.67 -2.42 -14.73
C SER A 220 -5.03 -3.75 -14.35
N PHE A 221 -5.05 -4.72 -15.26
CA PHE A 221 -4.33 -5.99 -15.10
C PHE A 221 -2.81 -5.81 -15.05
N GLN A 222 -2.27 -4.90 -15.85
CA GLN A 222 -0.84 -4.56 -15.81
C GLN A 222 -0.46 -3.93 -14.47
N LEU A 223 -1.31 -3.06 -13.91
CA LEU A 223 -1.06 -2.48 -12.60
C LEU A 223 -1.05 -3.55 -11.50
N LEU A 224 -2.02 -4.48 -11.51
CA LEU A 224 -2.06 -5.61 -10.59
C LEU A 224 -0.91 -6.61 -10.83
N GLY A 225 -0.62 -6.91 -12.09
CA GLY A 225 0.48 -7.80 -12.47
C GLY A 225 1.84 -7.19 -12.14
N PHE A 226 1.98 -5.90 -12.35
CA PHE A 226 3.15 -5.11 -12.06
C PHE A 226 3.57 -5.18 -10.58
N TYR A 227 2.60 -5.07 -9.68
CA TYR A 227 2.87 -5.19 -8.24
C TYR A 227 2.84 -6.65 -7.74
N GLY A 228 2.69 -7.63 -8.62
CA GLY A 228 2.68 -9.05 -8.26
C GLY A 228 1.58 -9.42 -7.25
N LEU A 229 0.46 -8.68 -7.22
CA LEU A 229 -0.58 -8.85 -6.20
C LEU A 229 -1.17 -10.25 -6.18
N ASN A 230 -1.33 -10.90 -7.34
CA ASN A 230 -1.82 -12.27 -7.39
C ASN A 230 -0.86 -13.25 -6.70
N ASN A 231 0.45 -13.04 -6.82
CA ASN A 231 1.43 -13.85 -6.10
C ASN A 231 1.38 -13.57 -4.59
N ARG A 232 1.12 -12.30 -4.22
CA ARG A 232 0.92 -11.91 -2.83
C ARG A 232 -0.29 -12.60 -2.23
N TYR A 233 -1.43 -12.61 -2.93
CA TYR A 233 -2.65 -13.27 -2.44
C TYR A 233 -2.50 -14.79 -2.32
N LYS A 234 -1.75 -15.46 -3.19
CA LYS A 234 -1.40 -16.88 -3.01
C LYS A 234 -0.59 -17.14 -1.72
N ALA A 235 0.34 -16.25 -1.39
CA ALA A 235 1.09 -16.37 -0.13
C ALA A 235 0.19 -16.16 1.09
N ILE A 236 -0.73 -15.20 1.02
CA ILE A 236 -1.74 -14.93 2.06
C ILE A 236 -2.66 -16.13 2.26
N GLN A 237 -3.10 -16.78 1.19
CA GLN A 237 -3.93 -17.99 1.25
C GLN A 237 -3.30 -19.10 2.09
N ARG A 238 -2.00 -19.34 1.92
CA ARG A 238 -1.27 -20.33 2.74
C ARG A 238 -1.27 -19.96 4.23
N SER A 239 -1.13 -18.67 4.52
CA SER A 239 -1.23 -18.15 5.87
C SER A 239 -2.64 -18.35 6.44
N PHE A 240 -3.69 -18.12 5.63
CA PHE A 240 -5.07 -18.36 6.03
C PHE A 240 -5.32 -19.80 6.44
N TYR A 241 -4.89 -20.76 5.63
CA TYR A 241 -5.07 -22.18 5.94
C TYR A 241 -4.39 -22.56 7.25
N SER A 242 -3.16 -22.09 7.47
CA SER A 242 -2.46 -22.34 8.74
C SER A 242 -3.21 -21.76 9.94
N ASN A 243 -3.69 -20.54 9.82
CA ASN A 243 -4.39 -19.86 10.90
C ASN A 243 -5.77 -20.45 11.16
N LEU A 244 -6.54 -20.73 10.10
CA LEU A 244 -7.84 -21.39 10.21
C LEU A 244 -7.71 -22.75 10.88
N PHE A 245 -6.71 -23.55 10.50
CA PHE A 245 -6.44 -24.82 11.18
C PHE A 245 -6.20 -24.66 12.68
N ASN A 246 -5.36 -23.70 13.07
CA ASN A 246 -5.08 -23.44 14.48
C ASN A 246 -6.36 -23.04 15.23
N LEU A 247 -7.21 -22.20 14.62
CA LEU A 247 -8.51 -21.83 15.17
C LEU A 247 -9.42 -23.06 15.36
N LEU A 248 -9.57 -23.86 14.32
CA LEU A 248 -10.41 -25.06 14.37
C LEU A 248 -9.92 -26.03 15.46
N LYS A 249 -8.60 -26.17 15.58
CA LYS A 249 -7.99 -26.99 16.64
C LYS A 249 -8.24 -26.42 18.05
N CYS A 250 -8.08 -25.11 18.24
CA CYS A 250 -8.34 -24.45 19.53
C CYS A 250 -9.79 -24.59 19.97
N HIS A 251 -10.73 -24.62 19.03
CA HIS A 251 -12.16 -24.77 19.28
C HIS A 251 -12.63 -26.23 19.22
N ASN A 252 -11.72 -27.21 19.11
CA ASN A 252 -12.06 -28.65 18.99
C ASN A 252 -13.00 -28.97 17.84
N ILE A 253 -12.91 -28.27 16.73
CA ILE A 253 -13.71 -28.48 15.53
C ILE A 253 -13.19 -29.73 14.81
N GLY A 254 -14.02 -30.77 14.73
CA GLY A 254 -13.62 -32.09 14.24
C GLY A 254 -14.32 -32.55 12.97
N SER A 255 -15.25 -31.78 12.44
CA SER A 255 -16.00 -32.15 11.22
C SER A 255 -16.34 -30.92 10.35
N PRO A 256 -16.68 -31.14 9.07
CA PRO A 256 -17.13 -30.06 8.19
C PRO A 256 -18.33 -29.30 8.74
N GLU A 257 -19.32 -30.00 9.29
CA GLU A 257 -20.55 -29.41 9.83
C GLU A 257 -20.28 -28.51 11.05
N ALA A 258 -19.36 -28.95 11.92
CA ALA A 258 -18.91 -28.14 13.04
C ALA A 258 -18.10 -26.92 12.56
N MET A 259 -17.34 -27.05 11.46
CA MET A 259 -16.64 -25.94 10.83
C MET A 259 -17.62 -24.94 10.22
N GLU A 260 -18.68 -25.39 9.55
CA GLU A 260 -19.76 -24.54 9.02
C GLU A 260 -20.32 -23.65 10.13
N SER A 261 -20.81 -24.26 11.19
CA SER A 261 -21.39 -23.53 12.34
C SER A 261 -20.41 -22.56 12.99
N PHE A 262 -19.12 -22.90 13.03
CA PHE A 262 -18.08 -22.01 13.52
C PHE A 262 -17.86 -20.80 12.60
N LEU A 263 -17.77 -21.03 11.29
CA LEU A 263 -17.58 -19.96 10.29
C LEU A 263 -18.80 -19.02 10.22
N GLU A 264 -20.03 -19.55 10.30
CA GLU A 264 -21.26 -18.75 10.43
C GLU A 264 -21.24 -17.87 11.70
N GLY A 265 -20.76 -18.40 12.81
CA GLY A 265 -20.55 -17.65 14.04
C GLY A 265 -19.53 -16.51 13.83
N CYS A 266 -18.48 -16.74 13.08
CA CYS A 266 -17.46 -15.76 12.75
C CYS A 266 -17.99 -14.62 11.85
N GLN A 267 -18.94 -14.88 10.93
CA GLN A 267 -19.59 -13.83 10.13
C GLN A 267 -20.43 -12.87 10.97
N ASN A 268 -21.10 -13.40 11.98
CA ASN A 268 -22.07 -12.65 12.79
C ASN A 268 -21.44 -11.88 13.96
N THR A 269 -20.20 -12.17 14.31
CA THR A 269 -19.45 -11.48 15.35
C THR A 269 -18.47 -10.49 14.75
N ASN A 270 -18.24 -9.38 15.48
CA ASN A 270 -17.19 -8.45 15.08
C ASN A 270 -15.84 -9.18 15.20
N MET A 271 -15.37 -9.72 14.08
CA MET A 271 -14.19 -10.61 13.99
C MET A 271 -12.93 -10.02 14.65
N GLN A 272 -12.87 -8.68 14.82
CA GLN A 272 -11.80 -8.00 15.54
C GLN A 272 -11.67 -8.45 16.99
N GLU A 273 -12.76 -8.84 17.64
CA GLU A 273 -12.73 -9.30 19.03
C GLU A 273 -12.35 -10.78 19.16
N MET A 274 -12.77 -11.61 18.19
CA MET A 274 -12.48 -13.06 18.23
C MET A 274 -11.09 -13.43 17.72
N VAL A 275 -10.46 -12.57 16.94
CA VAL A 275 -9.23 -12.88 16.18
C VAL A 275 -8.08 -11.95 16.55
N SER A 276 -8.15 -11.27 17.71
CA SER A 276 -7.09 -10.36 18.17
C SER A 276 -5.69 -11.00 18.20
N ASP A 277 -5.64 -12.31 18.35
CA ASP A 277 -4.37 -13.07 18.47
C ASP A 277 -3.90 -13.73 17.15
N PHE A 278 -4.63 -13.52 16.02
CA PHE A 278 -4.30 -14.20 14.77
C PHE A 278 -4.09 -13.20 13.60
N SER A 279 -3.17 -13.53 12.71
CA SER A 279 -2.81 -12.74 11.53
C SER A 279 -3.94 -12.48 10.50
N PHE A 280 -5.15 -12.94 10.77
CA PHE A 280 -6.36 -12.62 9.99
C PHE A 280 -6.70 -11.14 9.99
N ASN A 281 -6.35 -10.40 11.05
CA ASN A 281 -6.56 -8.95 11.14
C ASN A 281 -5.87 -8.16 10.04
N ASN A 282 -4.91 -8.75 9.34
CA ASN A 282 -4.19 -8.06 8.26
C ASN A 282 -4.99 -7.91 6.97
N TYR A 283 -6.05 -8.75 6.76
CA TYR A 283 -6.85 -8.75 5.52
C TYR A 283 -8.33 -9.05 5.82
N PRO A 284 -9.03 -8.26 6.63
CA PRO A 284 -10.38 -8.60 7.08
C PRO A 284 -11.37 -8.71 5.92
N GLU A 285 -11.29 -7.86 4.89
CA GLU A 285 -12.20 -7.92 3.75
C GLU A 285 -12.02 -9.20 2.94
N LEU A 286 -10.77 -9.57 2.63
CA LEU A 286 -10.47 -10.83 1.95
C LEU A 286 -10.97 -12.03 2.76
N TRP A 287 -10.86 -11.97 4.09
CA TRP A 287 -11.34 -13.02 4.97
C TRP A 287 -12.87 -13.16 4.92
N HIS A 288 -13.59 -12.04 4.98
CA HIS A 288 -15.05 -12.07 4.88
C HIS A 288 -15.52 -12.66 3.55
N GLU A 289 -14.98 -12.19 2.43
CA GLU A 289 -15.33 -12.72 1.11
C GLU A 289 -14.97 -14.20 0.97
N PHE A 290 -13.87 -14.64 1.58
CA PHE A 290 -13.47 -16.05 1.57
C PHE A 290 -14.44 -16.93 2.37
N ILE A 291 -14.87 -16.49 3.56
CA ILE A 291 -15.88 -17.21 4.35
C ILE A 291 -17.19 -17.29 3.59
N ASP A 292 -17.65 -16.19 3.02
CA ASP A 292 -18.88 -16.16 2.21
C ASP A 292 -18.81 -17.17 1.07
N TYR A 293 -17.70 -17.22 0.34
CA TYR A 293 -17.48 -18.19 -0.73
C TYR A 293 -17.53 -19.63 -0.24
N VAL A 294 -16.94 -19.91 0.91
CA VAL A 294 -16.88 -21.28 1.48
C VAL A 294 -18.25 -21.71 1.95
N LEU A 295 -19.02 -20.84 2.62
CA LEU A 295 -20.35 -21.14 3.13
C LEU A 295 -21.43 -21.18 2.03
N TYR A 296 -21.19 -20.55 0.87
CA TYR A 296 -22.14 -20.53 -0.23
C TYR A 296 -22.45 -21.93 -0.81
N ASP A 297 -21.46 -22.85 -0.78
CA ASP A 297 -21.61 -24.21 -1.31
C ASP A 297 -20.90 -25.22 -0.39
N TYR A 298 -21.66 -26.18 0.10
CA TYR A 298 -21.15 -27.26 0.96
C TYR A 298 -19.95 -28.02 0.34
N ASN A 299 -19.89 -28.12 -0.99
CA ASN A 299 -18.72 -28.68 -1.67
C ASN A 299 -17.44 -27.84 -1.48
N ASN A 300 -17.58 -26.53 -1.35
CA ASN A 300 -16.45 -25.64 -1.04
C ASN A 300 -15.98 -25.85 0.39
N LEU A 301 -16.93 -25.95 1.33
CA LEU A 301 -16.66 -26.22 2.74
C LEU A 301 -15.92 -27.54 2.91
N THR A 302 -16.41 -28.62 2.28
CA THR A 302 -15.80 -29.95 2.32
C THR A 302 -14.40 -29.93 1.71
N ALA A 303 -14.21 -29.22 0.58
CA ALA A 303 -12.91 -29.08 -0.04
C ALA A 303 -11.91 -28.35 0.88
N LEU A 304 -12.33 -27.23 1.50
CA LEU A 304 -11.49 -26.52 2.46
C LEU A 304 -11.11 -27.41 3.65
N TRP A 305 -12.07 -28.19 4.17
CA TRP A 305 -11.80 -29.13 5.25
C TRP A 305 -10.71 -30.15 4.90
N GLU A 306 -10.79 -30.76 3.72
CA GLU A 306 -9.77 -31.71 3.27
C GLU A 306 -8.41 -31.05 2.99
N GLU A 307 -8.40 -29.86 2.42
CA GLU A 307 -7.14 -29.09 2.22
C GLU A 307 -6.47 -28.76 3.56
N ILE A 308 -7.21 -28.32 4.56
CA ILE A 308 -6.70 -28.04 5.90
C ILE A 308 -6.11 -29.31 6.52
N LYS A 309 -6.74 -30.45 6.35
CA LYS A 309 -6.24 -31.74 6.85
C LYS A 309 -4.96 -32.15 6.16
N GLU A 310 -4.89 -32.06 4.81
CA GLU A 310 -3.70 -32.38 4.03
C GLU A 310 -2.53 -31.45 4.38
N TYR A 311 -2.78 -30.14 4.45
CA TYR A 311 -1.76 -29.15 4.82
C TYR A 311 -1.07 -29.48 6.14
N ASN A 312 -1.78 -30.06 7.10
CA ASN A 312 -1.27 -30.43 8.41
C ASN A 312 -0.59 -31.78 8.49
N LYS A 313 -0.87 -32.67 7.54
CA LYS A 313 -0.10 -33.92 7.41
C LYS A 313 1.31 -33.68 6.86
N LEU A 314 1.49 -32.58 6.13
CA LEU A 314 2.76 -32.20 5.50
C LEU A 314 3.67 -31.38 6.42
N ARG A 315 3.21 -31.03 7.62
CA ARG A 315 3.94 -30.32 8.69
C ARG A 315 4.27 -31.23 9.85
#